data_dc0b42153ef41c2958f20a4564800149
#
_entry.id   dc0b42153ef41c2958f20a4564800149
#
_cell.length_a   1.000
_cell.length_b   1.000
_cell.length_c   1.000
_cell.angle_alpha   90.00
_cell.angle_beta   90.00
_cell.angle_gamma   90.00
#
_symmetry.space_group_name_H-M   'P 1'
#
loop_
_entity.id
_entity.type
_entity.pdbx_description
1 polymer ?
#
loop_
_entity_poly.entity_id
_entity_poly.type
_entity_poly.pdbx_seq_one_letter_code
_entity_poly.pdbx_strand_id
1 'polypeptide(L)'
;MNSVRIVGGEFRRRVLRFPDSEGLRPTPDRVRETLFNWLGQELDGWHCLDLFAGSGALGFEAASRGAARVVMVEKTPRVLAALHENCELLHKPAAVEIVRGDALQYLAASTAKFDLIFVDPPYHKGWIARLEPLLPGALNEDGALYVEAEHEIGSLGDWRTERHGKAGEVHFHLMRRQTA
;
A
#
# COMPACT_ATOMS: atom_id res chain seq x y z
N MET A 1 21.65 -3.86 4.56
CA MET A 1 20.53 -3.44 3.75
C MET A 1 19.55 -4.57 3.59
N ASN A 2 18.28 -4.32 3.82
CA ASN A 2 17.24 -5.33 3.72
C ASN A 2 16.74 -5.47 2.29
N SER A 3 16.09 -6.61 2.00
CA SER A 3 15.52 -6.82 0.68
C SER A 3 14.16 -7.52 0.76
N VAL A 4 13.37 -7.33 -0.28
CA VAL A 4 12.09 -7.99 -0.47
C VAL A 4 11.93 -8.29 -1.96
N ARG A 5 11.19 -9.33 -2.29
CA ARG A 5 11.02 -9.77 -3.68
C ARG A 5 9.61 -9.51 -4.16
N ILE A 6 9.49 -9.07 -5.41
CA ILE A 6 8.18 -8.96 -6.07
C ILE A 6 7.70 -10.38 -6.39
N VAL A 7 6.46 -10.69 -6.03
CA VAL A 7 5.91 -12.04 -6.06
C VAL A 7 5.33 -12.42 -7.42
N GLY A 8 4.61 -11.52 -8.06
CA GLY A 8 3.93 -11.82 -9.31
C GLY A 8 4.00 -10.69 -10.33
N GLY A 9 3.41 -10.91 -11.50
CA GLY A 9 3.31 -9.92 -12.56
C GLY A 9 4.58 -9.72 -13.39
N GLU A 10 4.65 -8.58 -14.05
CA GLU A 10 5.74 -8.23 -14.97
C GLU A 10 7.11 -8.24 -14.33
N PHE A 11 7.20 -7.78 -13.07
CA PHE A 11 8.47 -7.67 -12.35
C PHE A 11 8.72 -8.83 -11.39
N ARG A 12 8.06 -9.95 -11.59
CA ARG A 12 8.20 -11.13 -10.73
C ARG A 12 9.66 -11.50 -10.52
N ARG A 13 10.02 -11.81 -9.27
CA ARG A 13 11.35 -12.18 -8.82
C ARG A 13 12.37 -11.05 -8.74
N ARG A 14 12.00 -9.83 -9.12
CA ARG A 14 12.89 -8.68 -8.93
C ARG A 14 13.02 -8.38 -7.44
N VAL A 15 14.22 -8.02 -7.04
CA VAL A 15 14.56 -7.73 -5.65
C VAL A 15 14.57 -6.23 -5.42
N LEU A 16 13.83 -5.80 -4.39
CA LEU A 16 13.80 -4.41 -3.93
C LEU A 16 14.68 -4.32 -2.69
N ARG A 17 15.53 -3.31 -2.61
CA ARG A 17 16.43 -3.10 -1.47
C ARG A 17 16.07 -1.82 -0.74
N PHE A 18 16.15 -1.85 0.58
CA PHE A 18 15.81 -0.71 1.40
C PHE A 18 16.65 -0.68 2.67
N PRO A 19 16.90 0.52 3.24
CA PRO A 19 17.69 0.66 4.46
C PRO A 19 16.85 0.32 5.69
N ASP A 20 17.53 0.05 6.81
CA ASP A 20 16.88 -0.02 8.11
C ASP A 20 16.34 1.37 8.45
N SER A 21 15.11 1.41 8.95
CA SER A 21 14.49 2.65 9.41
C SER A 21 13.47 2.29 10.48
N GLU A 22 13.28 3.18 11.45
CA GLU A 22 12.30 2.96 12.51
C GLU A 22 10.89 2.77 11.93
N GLY A 23 10.23 1.72 12.36
CA GLY A 23 8.87 1.40 11.93
C GLY A 23 8.79 0.80 10.53
N LEU A 24 9.91 0.63 9.84
CA LEU A 24 9.92 0.05 8.51
C LEU A 24 10.05 -1.46 8.59
N ARG A 25 8.97 -2.16 8.28
CA ARG A 25 8.95 -3.62 8.13
C ARG A 25 8.31 -3.96 6.80
N PRO A 26 8.95 -4.80 5.96
CA PRO A 26 8.31 -5.20 4.71
C PRO A 26 7.15 -6.15 5.01
N THR A 27 6.09 -6.05 4.22
CA THR A 27 5.01 -7.02 4.26
C THR A 27 5.54 -8.35 3.72
N PRO A 28 5.44 -9.46 4.49
CA PRO A 28 5.97 -10.74 4.06
C PRO A 28 5.38 -11.23 2.73
N ASP A 29 6.16 -12.01 1.99
CA ASP A 29 5.74 -12.54 0.68
C ASP A 29 4.39 -13.23 0.76
N ARG A 30 4.17 -14.10 1.76
CA ARG A 30 2.92 -14.85 1.88
C ARG A 30 1.72 -13.95 2.14
N VAL A 31 1.90 -12.83 2.87
CA VAL A 31 0.83 -11.87 3.12
C VAL A 31 0.48 -11.16 1.81
N ARG A 32 1.49 -10.78 1.03
CA ARG A 32 1.25 -10.17 -0.28
C ARG A 32 0.58 -11.15 -1.24
N GLU A 33 0.99 -12.40 -1.26
CA GLU A 33 0.34 -13.43 -2.06
C GLU A 33 -1.14 -13.57 -1.69
N THR A 34 -1.43 -13.64 -0.39
CA THR A 34 -2.81 -13.72 0.10
C THR A 34 -3.62 -12.51 -0.32
N LEU A 35 -3.07 -11.31 -0.14
CA LEU A 35 -3.75 -10.07 -0.52
C LEU A 35 -4.10 -10.06 -2.01
N PHE A 36 -3.13 -10.36 -2.87
CA PHE A 36 -3.36 -10.30 -4.32
C PHE A 36 -4.24 -11.46 -4.81
N ASN A 37 -4.28 -12.60 -4.10
CA ASN A 37 -5.30 -13.61 -4.33
C ASN A 37 -6.69 -13.07 -4.03
N TRP A 38 -6.85 -12.35 -2.92
CA TRP A 38 -8.14 -11.72 -2.58
C TRP A 38 -8.56 -10.68 -3.62
N LEU A 39 -7.60 -9.95 -4.19
CA LEU A 39 -7.87 -8.89 -5.17
C LEU A 39 -8.08 -9.43 -6.60
N GLY A 40 -7.73 -10.69 -6.88
CA GLY A 40 -7.92 -11.31 -8.19
C GLY A 40 -6.68 -11.36 -9.07
N GLN A 41 -5.47 -11.17 -8.53
CA GLN A 41 -4.16 -11.32 -9.19
C GLN A 41 -3.80 -10.19 -10.16
N GLU A 42 -4.74 -9.68 -10.94
CA GLU A 42 -4.49 -8.65 -11.95
C GLU A 42 -5.23 -7.36 -11.57
N LEU A 43 -4.52 -6.25 -11.66
CA LEU A 43 -5.05 -4.94 -11.32
C LEU A 43 -5.13 -4.01 -12.55
N ASP A 44 -5.40 -4.58 -13.72
CA ASP A 44 -5.42 -3.82 -14.97
C ASP A 44 -6.38 -2.63 -14.89
N GLY A 45 -5.85 -1.45 -15.15
CA GLY A 45 -6.61 -0.21 -15.14
C GLY A 45 -6.83 0.42 -13.75
N TRP A 46 -6.39 -0.22 -12.69
CA TRP A 46 -6.60 0.30 -11.34
C TRP A 46 -5.65 1.45 -11.01
N HIS A 47 -6.17 2.41 -10.24
CA HIS A 47 -5.38 3.48 -9.64
C HIS A 47 -5.19 3.15 -8.16
N CYS A 48 -3.93 3.00 -7.76
CA CYS A 48 -3.56 2.56 -6.41
C CYS A 48 -2.76 3.64 -5.68
N LEU A 49 -2.95 3.72 -4.37
CA LEU A 49 -2.22 4.65 -3.50
C LEU A 49 -1.59 3.87 -2.35
N ASP A 50 -0.28 4.01 -2.19
CA ASP A 50 0.47 3.45 -1.07
C ASP A 50 0.88 4.58 -0.15
N LEU A 51 0.14 4.76 0.96
CA LEU A 51 0.31 5.90 1.87
C LEU A 51 1.55 5.83 2.74
N PHE A 52 2.11 4.66 2.92
CA PHE A 52 3.33 4.44 3.72
C PHE A 52 4.22 3.49 2.92
N ALA A 53 4.78 4.00 1.84
CA ALA A 53 5.42 3.16 0.84
C ALA A 53 6.58 2.31 1.38
N GLY A 54 7.40 2.86 2.25
CA GLY A 54 8.48 2.13 2.88
C GLY A 54 9.40 1.43 1.88
N SER A 55 9.45 0.10 1.94
CA SER A 55 10.24 -0.70 1.01
C SER A 55 9.74 -0.63 -0.44
N GLY A 56 8.49 -0.22 -0.63
CA GLY A 56 7.83 -0.26 -1.93
C GLY A 56 7.18 -1.60 -2.26
N ALA A 57 7.21 -2.54 -1.32
CA ALA A 57 6.72 -3.90 -1.58
C ALA A 57 5.28 -3.94 -2.10
N LEU A 58 4.38 -3.17 -1.51
CA LEU A 58 2.97 -3.17 -1.93
C LEU A 58 2.76 -2.39 -3.23
N GLY A 59 3.31 -1.17 -3.30
CA GLY A 59 3.14 -0.34 -4.49
C GLY A 59 3.77 -0.93 -5.74
N PHE A 60 5.00 -1.42 -5.64
CA PHE A 60 5.66 -2.05 -6.79
C PHE A 60 4.99 -3.38 -7.17
N GLU A 61 4.44 -4.11 -6.19
CA GLU A 61 3.66 -5.31 -6.50
C GLU A 61 2.42 -4.96 -7.33
N ALA A 62 1.70 -3.91 -6.94
CA ALA A 62 0.53 -3.43 -7.68
C ALA A 62 0.90 -3.03 -9.12
N ALA A 63 2.01 -2.29 -9.28
CA ALA A 63 2.49 -1.91 -10.61
C ALA A 63 2.86 -3.15 -11.45
N SER A 64 3.51 -4.12 -10.81
CA SER A 64 3.88 -5.39 -11.46
C SER A 64 2.66 -6.16 -11.97
N ARG A 65 1.52 -6.02 -11.31
CA ARG A 65 0.28 -6.71 -11.66
C ARG A 65 -0.65 -5.92 -12.56
N GLY A 66 -0.14 -4.85 -13.17
CA GLY A 66 -0.83 -4.15 -14.24
C GLY A 66 -1.59 -2.89 -13.84
N ALA A 67 -1.46 -2.40 -12.60
CA ALA A 67 -2.11 -1.16 -12.20
C ALA A 67 -1.75 -0.02 -13.16
N ALA A 68 -2.75 0.77 -13.53
CA ALA A 68 -2.55 1.88 -14.46
C ALA A 68 -1.81 3.04 -13.82
N ARG A 69 -1.99 3.22 -12.50
CA ARG A 69 -1.33 4.27 -11.73
C ARG A 69 -1.08 3.80 -10.31
N VAL A 70 0.13 4.00 -9.81
CA VAL A 70 0.49 3.70 -8.42
C VAL A 70 1.22 4.91 -7.86
N VAL A 71 0.58 5.58 -6.90
CA VAL A 71 1.19 6.70 -6.18
C VAL A 71 1.75 6.16 -4.88
N MET A 72 3.03 6.41 -4.62
CA MET A 72 3.74 5.93 -3.44
C MET A 72 4.21 7.12 -2.62
N VAL A 73 3.69 7.25 -1.40
CA VAL A 73 4.00 8.36 -0.50
C VAL A 73 5.01 7.91 0.56
N GLU A 74 6.08 8.66 0.71
CA GLU A 74 7.10 8.37 1.71
C GLU A 74 7.72 9.67 2.22
N LYS A 75 7.88 9.80 3.54
CA LYS A 75 8.40 11.01 4.16
C LYS A 75 9.88 10.93 4.55
N THR A 76 10.41 9.74 4.77
CA THR A 76 11.77 9.55 5.28
C THR A 76 12.78 9.63 4.13
N PRO A 77 13.73 10.59 4.15
CA PRO A 77 14.64 10.80 3.01
C PRO A 77 15.43 9.58 2.57
N ARG A 78 15.97 8.80 3.52
CA ARG A 78 16.73 7.58 3.18
C ARG A 78 15.88 6.52 2.51
N VAL A 79 14.67 6.35 2.99
CA VAL A 79 13.72 5.38 2.44
C VAL A 79 13.24 5.86 1.06
N LEU A 80 12.97 7.14 0.93
CA LEU A 80 12.58 7.76 -0.34
C LEU A 80 13.66 7.55 -1.41
N ALA A 81 14.92 7.73 -1.06
CA ALA A 81 16.05 7.50 -1.97
C ALA A 81 16.07 6.05 -2.46
N ALA A 82 15.82 5.09 -1.56
CA ALA A 82 15.77 3.67 -1.94
C ALA A 82 14.59 3.37 -2.87
N LEU A 83 13.44 4.01 -2.67
CA LEU A 83 12.31 3.88 -3.59
C LEU A 83 12.67 4.34 -5.00
N HIS A 84 13.35 5.48 -5.12
CA HIS A 84 13.79 5.99 -6.41
C HIS A 84 14.81 5.05 -7.06
N GLU A 85 15.74 4.50 -6.29
CA GLU A 85 16.71 3.53 -6.82
C GLU A 85 16.01 2.27 -7.34
N ASN A 86 15.05 1.74 -6.60
CA ASN A 86 14.28 0.56 -7.01
C ASN A 86 13.46 0.86 -8.27
N CYS A 87 12.89 2.05 -8.36
CA CYS A 87 12.17 2.49 -9.55
C CYS A 87 13.08 2.49 -10.78
N GLU A 88 14.32 2.99 -10.63
CA GLU A 88 15.32 2.95 -11.70
C GLU A 88 15.64 1.50 -12.12
N LEU A 89 15.82 0.60 -11.14
CA LEU A 89 16.10 -0.81 -11.42
C LEU A 89 14.96 -1.49 -12.18
N LEU A 90 13.74 -1.02 -12.02
CA LEU A 90 12.57 -1.51 -12.74
C LEU A 90 12.33 -0.72 -14.04
N HIS A 91 13.31 0.07 -14.49
CA HIS A 91 13.25 0.88 -15.71
C HIS A 91 12.14 1.96 -15.68
N LYS A 92 11.92 2.58 -14.54
CA LYS A 92 10.96 3.68 -14.35
C LYS A 92 9.57 3.35 -14.92
N PRO A 93 8.85 2.39 -14.36
CA PRO A 93 7.52 2.08 -14.86
C PRO A 93 6.65 3.33 -14.94
N ALA A 94 6.03 3.57 -16.10
CA ALA A 94 5.23 4.77 -16.33
C ALA A 94 4.07 4.92 -15.33
N ALA A 95 3.57 3.81 -14.80
CA ALA A 95 2.48 3.80 -13.83
C ALA A 95 2.89 4.35 -12.45
N VAL A 96 4.18 4.31 -12.11
CA VAL A 96 4.64 4.62 -10.74
C VAL A 96 4.97 6.11 -10.60
N GLU A 97 4.40 6.71 -9.55
CA GLU A 97 4.71 8.09 -9.13
C GLU A 97 5.11 8.06 -7.66
N ILE A 98 6.32 8.52 -7.35
CA ILE A 98 6.83 8.58 -5.99
C ILE A 98 6.68 10.01 -5.48
N VAL A 99 6.01 10.17 -4.33
CA VAL A 99 5.72 11.47 -3.73
C VAL A 99 6.40 11.57 -2.37
N ARG A 100 7.21 12.60 -2.19
CA ARG A 100 7.75 12.94 -0.88
C ARG A 100 6.69 13.64 -0.05
N GLY A 101 6.36 13.09 1.10
CA GLY A 101 5.41 13.75 1.99
C GLY A 101 4.85 12.85 3.07
N ASP A 102 3.99 13.44 3.87
CA ASP A 102 3.27 12.80 4.95
C ASP A 102 1.90 12.32 4.42
N ALA A 103 1.46 11.17 4.91
CA ALA A 103 0.21 10.56 4.48
C ALA A 103 -1.03 11.46 4.68
N LEU A 104 -1.12 12.13 5.84
CA LEU A 104 -2.24 13.03 6.13
C LEU A 104 -2.23 14.24 5.22
N GLN A 105 -1.06 14.85 5.02
CA GLN A 105 -0.92 16.00 4.13
C GLN A 105 -1.28 15.63 2.69
N TYR A 106 -0.83 14.46 2.24
CA TYR A 106 -1.17 13.99 0.90
C TYR A 106 -2.68 13.85 0.73
N LEU A 107 -3.35 13.16 1.65
CA LEU A 107 -4.80 12.95 1.58
C LEU A 107 -5.57 14.26 1.65
N ALA A 108 -5.14 15.19 2.49
CA ALA A 108 -5.82 16.48 2.65
C ALA A 108 -5.69 17.35 1.39
N ALA A 109 -4.58 17.24 0.67
CA ALA A 109 -4.30 18.07 -0.50
C ALA A 109 -4.74 17.45 -1.83
N SER A 110 -4.86 16.11 -1.89
CA SER A 110 -5.15 15.41 -3.13
C SER A 110 -6.64 15.41 -3.46
N THR A 111 -6.95 15.60 -4.74
CA THR A 111 -8.31 15.45 -5.27
C THR A 111 -8.47 14.13 -6.03
N ALA A 112 -7.39 13.35 -6.16
CA ALA A 112 -7.41 12.09 -6.88
C ALA A 112 -8.25 11.04 -6.15
N LYS A 113 -8.86 10.15 -6.92
CA LYS A 113 -9.63 9.01 -6.40
C LYS A 113 -8.92 7.72 -6.79
N PHE A 114 -8.95 6.76 -5.88
CA PHE A 114 -8.24 5.50 -6.04
C PHE A 114 -9.17 4.30 -5.95
N ASP A 115 -8.78 3.24 -6.64
CA ASP A 115 -9.47 1.95 -6.60
C ASP A 115 -8.97 1.07 -5.46
N LEU A 116 -7.75 1.33 -5.00
CA LEU A 116 -7.11 0.61 -3.91
C LEU A 116 -6.17 1.54 -3.15
N ILE A 117 -6.34 1.60 -1.83
CA ILE A 117 -5.40 2.32 -0.96
C ILE A 117 -4.79 1.33 0.02
N PHE A 118 -3.45 1.28 0.05
CA PHE A 118 -2.71 0.52 1.05
C PHE A 118 -2.45 1.42 2.26
N VAL A 119 -2.86 0.97 3.44
CA VAL A 119 -2.66 1.67 4.71
C VAL A 119 -1.86 0.75 5.63
N ASP A 120 -0.57 0.95 5.65
CA ASP A 120 0.37 0.14 6.45
C ASP A 120 1.26 1.05 7.29
N PRO A 121 0.67 1.73 8.30
CA PRO A 121 1.38 2.73 9.09
C PRO A 121 2.27 2.11 10.16
N PRO A 122 3.25 2.86 10.69
CA PRO A 122 3.97 2.46 11.90
C PRO A 122 3.00 2.25 13.05
N TYR A 123 3.27 1.22 13.88
CA TYR A 123 2.39 0.87 14.99
C TYR A 123 2.47 1.87 16.15
N HIS A 124 1.42 1.90 16.97
CA HIS A 124 1.34 2.66 18.24
C HIS A 124 1.46 4.18 18.08
N LYS A 125 1.13 4.72 16.91
CA LYS A 125 1.19 6.17 16.64
C LYS A 125 -0.17 6.77 16.28
N GLY A 126 -1.24 5.98 16.34
CA GLY A 126 -2.60 6.47 16.11
C GLY A 126 -2.90 6.87 14.66
N TRP A 127 -2.13 6.39 13.70
CA TRP A 127 -2.29 6.77 12.30
C TRP A 127 -3.65 6.43 11.72
N ILE A 128 -4.15 5.22 12.00
CA ILE A 128 -5.41 4.74 11.41
C ILE A 128 -6.57 5.64 11.82
N ALA A 129 -6.67 6.00 13.11
CA ALA A 129 -7.70 6.89 13.59
C ALA A 129 -7.63 8.29 12.94
N ARG A 130 -6.42 8.78 12.70
CA ARG A 130 -6.21 10.10 12.07
C ARG A 130 -6.52 10.08 10.58
N LEU A 131 -6.31 8.95 9.90
CA LEU A 131 -6.57 8.80 8.47
C LEU A 131 -8.04 8.53 8.16
N GLU A 132 -8.75 7.89 9.07
CA GLU A 132 -10.12 7.44 8.85
C GLU A 132 -11.04 8.50 8.25
N PRO A 133 -11.08 9.76 8.76
CA PRO A 133 -11.96 10.77 8.20
C PRO A 133 -11.63 11.18 6.77
N LEU A 134 -10.38 10.99 6.33
CA LEU A 134 -9.91 11.43 5.01
C LEU A 134 -9.99 10.35 3.94
N LEU A 135 -10.03 9.08 4.35
CA LEU A 135 -9.99 7.96 3.39
C LEU A 135 -11.19 7.93 2.43
N PRO A 136 -12.45 8.14 2.87
CA PRO A 136 -13.58 8.10 1.95
C PRO A 136 -13.46 9.08 0.78
N GLY A 137 -12.90 10.27 1.03
CA GLY A 137 -12.71 11.27 -0.01
C GLY A 137 -11.70 10.88 -1.08
N ALA A 138 -10.84 9.91 -0.80
CA ALA A 138 -9.79 9.45 -1.71
C ALA A 138 -10.14 8.14 -2.41
N LEU A 139 -11.27 7.51 -2.07
CA LEU A 139 -11.67 6.23 -2.63
C LEU A 139 -12.81 6.37 -3.61
N ASN A 140 -12.74 5.63 -4.71
CA ASN A 140 -13.88 5.39 -5.56
C ASN A 140 -14.93 4.56 -4.80
N GLU A 141 -16.20 4.65 -5.17
CA GLU A 141 -17.28 3.92 -4.46
C GLU A 141 -17.02 2.42 -4.38
N ASP A 142 -16.50 1.84 -5.46
CA ASP A 142 -16.15 0.42 -5.52
C ASP A 142 -14.71 0.15 -5.09
N GLY A 143 -14.03 1.17 -4.56
CA GLY A 143 -12.65 1.05 -4.13
C GLY A 143 -12.48 0.18 -2.90
N ALA A 144 -11.28 -0.34 -2.72
CA ALA A 144 -10.91 -1.18 -1.60
C ALA A 144 -9.84 -0.52 -0.74
N LEU A 145 -9.88 -0.83 0.57
CA LEU A 145 -8.81 -0.51 1.50
C LEU A 145 -8.10 -1.78 1.90
N TYR A 146 -6.78 -1.74 1.88
CA TYR A 146 -5.96 -2.75 2.54
C TYR A 146 -5.32 -2.11 3.77
N VAL A 147 -5.53 -2.71 4.95
CA VAL A 147 -5.07 -2.14 6.22
C VAL A 147 -4.28 -3.17 7.02
N GLU A 148 -3.05 -2.83 7.39
CA GLU A 148 -2.27 -3.62 8.36
C GLU A 148 -2.28 -2.90 9.70
N ALA A 149 -2.52 -3.66 10.78
CA ALA A 149 -2.62 -3.13 12.13
C ALA A 149 -2.17 -4.15 13.16
N GLU A 150 -1.92 -3.68 14.38
CA GLU A 150 -1.56 -4.55 15.51
C GLU A 150 -2.76 -5.23 16.16
N HIS A 151 -3.97 -4.92 15.70
CA HIS A 151 -5.21 -5.53 16.18
C HIS A 151 -6.21 -5.66 15.04
N GLU A 152 -7.24 -6.48 15.25
CA GLU A 152 -8.30 -6.66 14.27
C GLU A 152 -9.18 -5.41 14.18
N ILE A 153 -9.51 -4.99 12.95
CA ILE A 153 -10.36 -3.84 12.67
C ILE A 153 -11.56 -4.31 11.85
N GLY A 154 -12.76 -4.07 12.37
CA GLY A 154 -13.99 -4.46 11.68
C GLY A 154 -14.42 -3.52 10.59
N SER A 155 -14.19 -2.21 10.79
CA SER A 155 -14.59 -1.19 9.83
C SER A 155 -13.80 0.10 10.00
N LEU A 156 -13.74 0.87 8.92
CA LEU A 156 -13.25 2.25 8.90
C LEU A 156 -14.26 3.07 8.09
N GLY A 157 -15.03 3.92 8.78
CA GLY A 157 -16.14 4.61 8.14
C GLY A 157 -17.13 3.61 7.54
N ASP A 158 -17.47 3.79 6.27
CA ASP A 158 -18.40 2.90 5.54
C ASP A 158 -17.72 1.67 4.96
N TRP A 159 -16.39 1.56 5.07
CA TRP A 159 -15.64 0.41 4.60
C TRP A 159 -15.58 -0.65 5.68
N ARG A 160 -16.01 -1.87 5.33
CA ARG A 160 -16.04 -3.01 6.25
C ARG A 160 -15.06 -4.08 5.81
N THR A 161 -14.46 -4.76 6.79
CA THR A 161 -13.56 -5.88 6.53
C THR A 161 -14.33 -7.05 5.95
N GLU A 162 -13.99 -7.42 4.70
CA GLU A 162 -14.50 -8.61 4.03
C GLU A 162 -13.57 -9.80 4.19
N ARG A 163 -12.26 -9.53 4.24
CA ARG A 163 -11.23 -10.56 4.41
C ARG A 163 -10.27 -10.11 5.48
N HIS A 164 -9.89 -11.02 6.35
CA HIS A 164 -8.97 -10.77 7.44
C HIS A 164 -7.98 -11.92 7.56
N GLY A 165 -6.71 -11.60 7.76
CA GLY A 165 -5.66 -12.57 8.04
C GLY A 165 -4.77 -12.08 9.16
N LYS A 166 -3.99 -12.99 9.71
CA LYS A 166 -3.02 -12.70 10.75
C LYS A 166 -1.70 -13.39 10.45
N ALA A 167 -0.61 -12.64 10.55
CA ALA A 167 0.74 -13.15 10.38
C ALA A 167 1.60 -12.59 11.52
N GLY A 168 1.96 -13.46 12.49
CA GLY A 168 2.60 -13.00 13.72
C GLY A 168 1.68 -12.06 14.49
N GLU A 169 2.17 -10.87 14.81
CA GLU A 169 1.39 -9.84 15.50
C GLU A 169 0.62 -8.94 14.55
N VAL A 170 0.78 -9.14 13.23
CA VAL A 170 0.18 -8.28 12.21
C VAL A 170 -1.19 -8.81 11.81
N HIS A 171 -2.19 -7.95 11.90
CA HIS A 171 -3.52 -8.20 11.35
C HIS A 171 -3.63 -7.46 10.03
N PHE A 172 -4.05 -8.14 8.96
CA PHE A 172 -4.23 -7.51 7.66
C PHE A 172 -5.64 -7.72 7.16
N HIS A 173 -6.19 -6.66 6.55
CA HIS A 173 -7.61 -6.57 6.24
C HIS A 173 -7.82 -6.09 4.81
N LEU A 174 -8.75 -6.69 4.10
CA LEU A 174 -9.28 -6.12 2.87
C LEU A 174 -10.70 -5.63 3.16
N MET A 175 -10.90 -4.34 2.98
CA MET A 175 -12.17 -3.68 3.29
C MET A 175 -12.82 -3.14 2.03
N ARG A 176 -14.14 -3.25 1.97
CA ARG A 176 -14.95 -2.67 0.91
C ARG A 176 -16.11 -1.90 1.48
N ARG A 177 -16.59 -0.92 0.72
CA ARG A 177 -17.75 -0.14 1.12
C ARG A 177 -18.97 -1.04 1.12
N GLN A 178 -19.73 -1.00 2.21
CA GLN A 178 -20.96 -1.74 2.29
C GLN A 178 -22.06 -0.98 1.57
N THR A 179 -22.61 -1.58 0.52
CA THR A 179 -23.78 -1.04 -0.17
C THR A 179 -25.02 -1.45 0.61
N ALA A 180 -25.90 -0.47 0.82
CA ALA A 180 -27.18 -0.72 1.50
C ALA A 180 -28.07 -1.68 0.66
#